data_a071c05548b2dcea5ab7372aff28c74d
#
_entry.id   a071c05548b2dcea5ab7372aff28c74d
#
_cell.length_a   1.000
_cell.length_b   1.000
_cell.length_c   1.000
_cell.angle_alpha   90.00
_cell.angle_beta   90.00
_cell.angle_gamma   90.00
#
_symmetry.space_group_name_H-M   'P 1'
#
loop_
_entity.id
_entity.type
_entity.pdbx_description
1 polymer ?
#
loop_
_entity_poly.entity_id
_entity_poly.type
_entity_poly.pdbx_seq_one_letter_code
_entity_poly.pdbx_strand_id
1 'polypeptide(L)'
;TVTEQTEQQVTQPETTVETGDTTGNDATTNNTEQTADPASGLNPGETTQQEQTGEEKAELPKVKALYLTGWTVGSAEKRKHYIELANTTEINAYVVDIKDDDGYVGYESQVPEVKEHGTWKKKYDPKKMLEEFHANGIYVIGRLVVFKDPVYSQKRPDLAVKSKKGGLWKDRNGLTWLNPYQKETWEYTVKIAKEAVELGFDEIQFDYVRFDSDSKGLMD
;
A
#
# COMPACT_ATOMS: atom_id res chain seq x y z
N THR A 1 10.60 -5.05 -48.85
CA THR A 1 9.46 -5.76 -48.33
C THR A 1 9.24 -5.22 -46.91
N VAL A 2 8.30 -4.31 -46.80
CA VAL A 2 7.88 -3.66 -45.57
C VAL A 2 6.76 -4.52 -44.96
N THR A 3 6.90 -4.95 -43.74
CA THR A 3 5.85 -5.67 -43.01
C THR A 3 5.18 -4.70 -42.05
N GLU A 4 3.94 -4.34 -42.33
CA GLU A 4 3.06 -3.58 -41.47
C GLU A 4 2.66 -4.43 -40.24
N GLN A 5 2.84 -3.89 -39.03
CA GLN A 5 2.27 -4.43 -37.81
C GLN A 5 0.99 -3.66 -37.48
N THR A 6 -0.11 -4.38 -37.45
CA THR A 6 -1.46 -3.90 -37.10
C THR A 6 -1.56 -3.71 -35.59
N GLU A 7 -1.86 -2.48 -35.17
CA GLU A 7 -2.25 -2.17 -33.78
C GLU A 7 -3.69 -2.68 -33.52
N GLN A 8 -3.84 -3.55 -32.54
CA GLN A 8 -5.15 -3.92 -32.02
C GLN A 8 -5.51 -3.02 -30.85
N GLN A 9 -6.52 -2.20 -31.06
CA GLN A 9 -7.19 -1.39 -30.06
C GLN A 9 -8.08 -2.29 -29.18
N VAL A 10 -7.77 -2.34 -27.86
CA VAL A 10 -8.61 -3.02 -26.87
C VAL A 10 -9.61 -2.01 -26.29
N THR A 11 -10.87 -2.17 -26.64
CA THR A 11 -12.02 -1.45 -26.06
C THR A 11 -12.38 -2.05 -24.72
N GLN A 12 -12.49 -1.22 -23.68
CA GLN A 12 -13.03 -1.57 -22.36
C GLN A 12 -14.58 -1.47 -22.39
N PRO A 13 -15.31 -2.35 -21.70
CA PRO A 13 -16.75 -2.20 -21.52
C PRO A 13 -17.09 -1.26 -20.36
N GLU A 14 -18.00 -0.32 -20.61
CA GLU A 14 -18.64 0.54 -19.61
C GLU A 14 -19.57 -0.28 -18.72
N THR A 15 -19.45 -0.09 -17.40
CA THR A 15 -20.39 -0.69 -16.42
C THR A 15 -21.32 0.40 -15.90
N THR A 16 -22.58 0.26 -16.25
CA THR A 16 -23.72 1.07 -15.76
C THR A 16 -24.02 0.69 -14.30
N VAL A 17 -24.14 1.70 -13.44
CA VAL A 17 -24.57 1.54 -12.05
C VAL A 17 -26.07 1.80 -11.95
N GLU A 18 -26.84 0.80 -11.58
CA GLU A 18 -28.26 0.97 -11.16
C GLU A 18 -28.31 1.22 -9.64
N THR A 19 -28.99 2.31 -9.30
CA THR A 19 -29.36 2.69 -7.92
C THR A 19 -30.71 2.06 -7.59
N GLY A 20 -30.74 1.23 -6.55
CA GLY A 20 -31.98 0.70 -5.96
C GLY A 20 -32.12 1.19 -4.51
N ASP A 21 -33.11 2.04 -4.32
CA ASP A 21 -33.61 2.55 -3.03
C ASP A 21 -34.60 1.55 -2.44
N THR A 22 -34.50 1.20 -1.15
CA THR A 22 -35.66 0.76 -0.35
C THR A 22 -35.44 0.97 1.14
N THR A 23 -36.29 1.81 1.66
CA THR A 23 -36.64 2.12 3.06
C THR A 23 -37.20 0.93 3.85
N GLY A 24 -36.97 0.91 5.15
CA GLY A 24 -37.74 0.06 6.07
C GLY A 24 -37.32 0.22 7.55
N ASN A 25 -38.08 0.98 8.27
CA ASN A 25 -38.14 1.13 9.75
C ASN A 25 -38.31 -0.23 10.45
N ASP A 26 -37.77 -0.41 11.67
CA ASP A 26 -38.62 -0.39 12.88
C ASP A 26 -37.80 -0.44 14.18
N ALA A 27 -38.32 0.25 15.15
CA ALA A 27 -37.87 0.40 16.52
C ALA A 27 -38.42 -0.72 17.42
N THR A 28 -37.76 -1.08 18.52
CA THR A 28 -38.40 -1.35 19.81
C THR A 28 -37.39 -1.38 20.97
N THR A 29 -37.66 -0.56 21.91
CA THR A 29 -37.27 -0.37 23.30
C THR A 29 -37.40 -1.61 24.21
N ASN A 30 -36.56 -1.67 25.27
CA ASN A 30 -36.85 -1.81 26.72
C ASN A 30 -35.59 -2.30 27.44
N ASN A 31 -35.04 -1.61 28.39
CA ASN A 31 -35.39 -1.09 29.74
C ASN A 31 -35.16 -2.08 30.89
N THR A 32 -34.50 -1.54 31.96
CA THR A 32 -34.53 -1.91 33.41
C THR A 32 -33.62 -3.09 33.84
N GLU A 33 -32.86 -3.07 34.94
CA GLU A 33 -32.80 -2.32 36.21
C GLU A 33 -31.45 -2.60 36.90
N GLN A 34 -30.84 -1.64 37.48
CA GLN A 34 -30.42 -1.34 38.85
C GLN A 34 -30.22 -2.52 39.81
N THR A 35 -29.06 -2.62 40.45
CA THR A 35 -28.93 -2.66 41.90
C THR A 35 -27.56 -2.12 42.37
N ALA A 36 -27.62 -1.42 43.50
CA ALA A 36 -26.64 -0.56 44.11
C ALA A 36 -25.68 -1.28 45.07
N ASP A 37 -24.47 -0.72 45.20
CA ASP A 37 -23.60 -0.34 46.34
C ASP A 37 -23.57 -1.20 47.63
N PRO A 38 -22.53 -1.11 48.56
CA PRO A 38 -21.76 0.08 48.88
C PRO A 38 -20.26 -0.07 49.27
N ALA A 39 -19.53 1.05 49.14
CA ALA A 39 -18.56 1.67 50.06
C ALA A 39 -17.27 0.95 50.52
N SER A 40 -16.15 1.59 50.24
CA SER A 40 -15.11 2.06 51.18
C SER A 40 -13.98 2.72 50.41
N GLY A 41 -13.76 3.99 50.41
CA GLY A 41 -13.00 4.87 51.28
C GLY A 41 -11.50 4.83 51.04
N LEU A 42 -10.93 5.92 50.45
CA LEU A 42 -9.78 6.68 51.01
C LEU A 42 -9.02 7.49 49.94
N ASN A 43 -9.16 8.76 50.12
CA ASN A 43 -8.24 9.92 50.00
C ASN A 43 -7.51 10.29 48.70
N PRO A 44 -7.48 11.62 48.44
CA PRO A 44 -6.91 12.25 47.26
C PRO A 44 -5.44 12.66 47.51
N GLY A 45 -4.60 12.45 46.55
CA GLY A 45 -3.23 12.94 46.62
C GLY A 45 -2.48 12.73 45.30
N GLU A 46 -2.14 13.86 44.72
CA GLU A 46 -1.19 14.07 43.62
C GLU A 46 -1.73 13.91 42.20
N THR A 47 -2.32 15.00 41.73
CA THR A 47 -2.45 15.34 40.36
C THR A 47 -1.05 15.68 39.80
N THR A 48 -0.38 14.68 39.22
CA THR A 48 0.75 14.95 38.34
C THR A 48 0.16 15.46 37.02
N GLN A 49 0.18 16.77 36.84
CA GLN A 49 -0.04 17.40 35.55
C GLN A 49 1.05 16.90 34.61
N GLN A 50 0.72 15.91 33.78
CA GLN A 50 1.49 15.67 32.56
C GLN A 50 1.25 16.87 31.66
N GLU A 51 2.26 17.71 31.54
CA GLU A 51 2.38 18.68 30.47
C GLU A 51 2.25 17.89 29.14
N GLN A 52 1.08 17.97 28.53
CA GLN A 52 0.91 17.67 27.14
C GLN A 52 1.66 18.79 26.39
N THR A 53 2.93 18.52 26.06
CA THR A 53 3.58 19.26 24.99
C THR A 53 2.76 19.02 23.74
N GLY A 54 1.96 20.05 23.38
CA GLY A 54 1.21 20.06 22.15
C GLY A 54 2.20 20.03 21.00
N GLU A 55 2.47 18.84 20.46
CA GLU A 55 3.01 18.71 19.13
C GLU A 55 1.96 19.34 18.21
N GLU A 56 2.26 20.53 17.71
CA GLU A 56 1.50 21.19 16.67
C GLU A 56 1.44 20.24 15.47
N LYS A 57 0.29 19.59 15.30
CA LYS A 57 0.07 18.60 14.26
C LYS A 57 0.21 19.31 12.93
N ALA A 58 1.38 19.20 12.29
CA ALA A 58 1.62 19.80 10.98
C ALA A 58 0.44 19.43 10.05
N GLU A 59 -0.21 20.45 9.51
CA GLU A 59 -1.34 20.26 8.59
C GLU A 59 -0.79 19.56 7.33
N LEU A 60 -1.28 18.34 7.07
CA LEU A 60 -0.86 17.58 5.90
C LEU A 60 -1.25 18.34 4.62
N PRO A 61 -0.39 18.39 3.60
CA PRO A 61 -0.68 19.09 2.36
C PRO A 61 -1.90 18.49 1.67
N LYS A 62 -2.72 19.32 1.01
CA LYS A 62 -3.76 18.83 0.10
C LYS A 62 -3.11 18.20 -1.11
N VAL A 63 -3.04 16.88 -1.12
CA VAL A 63 -2.37 16.09 -2.15
C VAL A 63 -3.24 16.00 -3.41
N LYS A 64 -2.66 16.35 -4.57
CA LYS A 64 -3.18 16.10 -5.92
C LYS A 64 -2.15 15.29 -6.67
N ALA A 65 -2.28 13.97 -6.59
CA ALA A 65 -1.26 13.04 -7.05
C ALA A 65 -1.63 12.33 -8.35
N LEU A 66 -0.59 12.00 -9.14
CA LEU A 66 -0.66 11.02 -10.23
C LEU A 66 0.20 9.81 -9.88
N TYR A 67 -0.16 8.65 -10.43
CA TYR A 67 0.61 7.42 -10.27
C TYR A 67 1.67 7.28 -11.35
N LEU A 68 2.90 6.92 -10.93
CA LEU A 68 4.05 6.65 -11.79
C LEU A 68 4.65 5.30 -11.45
N THR A 69 4.86 4.46 -12.47
CA THR A 69 5.55 3.18 -12.27
C THR A 69 7.04 3.40 -11.95
N GLY A 70 7.70 2.42 -11.32
CA GLY A 70 9.14 2.44 -11.11
C GLY A 70 9.94 2.63 -12.41
N TRP A 71 9.49 2.05 -13.53
CA TRP A 71 10.10 2.26 -14.85
C TRP A 71 9.94 3.69 -15.37
N THR A 72 8.82 4.32 -15.08
CA THR A 72 8.57 5.71 -15.46
C THR A 72 9.54 6.64 -14.75
N VAL A 73 9.65 6.52 -13.43
CA VAL A 73 10.57 7.36 -12.65
C VAL A 73 12.04 6.97 -12.81
N GLY A 74 12.33 5.80 -13.38
CA GLY A 74 13.67 5.39 -13.78
C GLY A 74 14.24 6.17 -14.96
N SER A 75 13.38 6.67 -15.86
CA SER A 75 13.80 7.47 -17.03
C SER A 75 14.01 8.94 -16.64
N ALA A 76 15.20 9.47 -16.87
CA ALA A 76 15.50 10.88 -16.62
C ALA A 76 14.64 11.84 -17.45
N GLU A 77 14.35 11.49 -18.70
CA GLU A 77 13.48 12.27 -19.59
C GLU A 77 12.04 12.33 -19.04
N LYS A 78 11.49 11.19 -18.62
CA LYS A 78 10.14 11.14 -18.03
C LYS A 78 10.09 11.89 -16.71
N ARG A 79 11.09 11.76 -15.81
CA ARG A 79 11.11 12.55 -14.58
C ARG A 79 11.09 14.05 -14.86
N LYS A 80 11.91 14.53 -15.83
CA LYS A 80 11.89 15.94 -16.24
C LYS A 80 10.49 16.38 -16.70
N HIS A 81 9.82 15.57 -17.51
CA HIS A 81 8.46 15.83 -17.98
C HIS A 81 7.46 15.94 -16.81
N TYR A 82 7.51 15.03 -15.84
CA TYR A 82 6.60 15.06 -14.69
C TYR A 82 6.93 16.18 -13.70
N ILE A 83 8.18 16.58 -13.56
CA ILE A 83 8.57 17.79 -12.81
C ILE A 83 7.98 19.03 -13.48
N GLU A 84 8.09 19.16 -14.79
CA GLU A 84 7.51 20.25 -15.55
C GLU A 84 5.98 20.28 -15.44
N LEU A 85 5.33 19.10 -15.49
CA LEU A 85 3.89 18.98 -15.29
C LEU A 85 3.46 19.47 -13.90
N ALA A 86 4.16 19.10 -12.85
CA ALA A 86 3.87 19.57 -11.49
C ALA A 86 4.08 21.08 -11.36
N ASN A 87 5.15 21.64 -11.97
CA ASN A 87 5.44 23.07 -11.92
C ASN A 87 4.46 23.94 -12.72
N THR A 88 3.70 23.35 -13.64
CA THR A 88 2.78 24.10 -14.55
C THR A 88 1.31 23.79 -14.32
N THR A 89 0.98 22.87 -13.40
CA THR A 89 -0.40 22.47 -13.10
C THR A 89 -0.66 22.46 -11.59
N GLU A 90 -1.82 21.98 -11.19
CA GLU A 90 -2.19 21.81 -9.78
C GLU A 90 -1.65 20.50 -9.15
N ILE A 91 -0.95 19.65 -9.91
CA ILE A 91 -0.33 18.42 -9.42
C ILE A 91 0.82 18.81 -8.50
N ASN A 92 0.83 18.26 -7.29
CA ASN A 92 1.84 18.56 -6.28
C ASN A 92 2.45 17.28 -5.65
N ALA A 93 2.04 16.10 -6.15
CA ALA A 93 2.52 14.84 -5.61
C ALA A 93 2.56 13.74 -6.67
N TYR A 94 3.37 12.72 -6.43
CA TYR A 94 3.37 11.49 -7.21
C TYR A 94 3.33 10.26 -6.31
N VAL A 95 2.50 9.28 -6.70
CA VAL A 95 2.53 7.93 -6.13
C VAL A 95 3.50 7.10 -6.97
N VAL A 96 4.56 6.58 -6.33
CA VAL A 96 5.62 5.82 -7.00
C VAL A 96 5.72 4.42 -6.38
N ASP A 97 5.83 3.38 -7.20
CA ASP A 97 5.99 2.02 -6.71
C ASP A 97 7.34 1.83 -6.00
N ILE A 98 7.30 1.54 -4.71
CA ILE A 98 8.40 0.92 -3.96
C ILE A 98 8.50 -0.55 -4.36
N LYS A 99 7.38 -1.26 -4.26
CA LYS A 99 7.19 -2.64 -4.73
C LYS A 99 5.84 -2.73 -5.41
N ASP A 100 5.81 -3.10 -6.67
CA ASP A 100 4.59 -3.29 -7.43
C ASP A 100 4.07 -4.74 -7.35
N ASP A 101 3.01 -5.04 -8.09
CA ASP A 101 2.33 -6.34 -8.05
C ASP A 101 3.02 -7.44 -8.89
N ASP A 102 4.19 -7.14 -9.47
CA ASP A 102 5.10 -8.16 -9.98
C ASP A 102 5.95 -8.83 -8.88
N GLY A 103 5.87 -8.30 -7.64
CA GLY A 103 6.53 -8.82 -6.45
C GLY A 103 7.97 -8.37 -6.26
N TYR A 104 8.48 -7.43 -7.07
CA TYR A 104 9.84 -6.93 -6.94
C TYR A 104 9.88 -5.52 -6.34
N VAL A 105 10.79 -5.31 -5.37
CA VAL A 105 11.21 -3.96 -4.96
C VAL A 105 11.90 -3.27 -6.14
N GLY A 106 11.54 -2.03 -6.43
CA GLY A 106 11.95 -1.30 -7.63
C GLY A 106 13.41 -0.81 -7.64
N TYR A 107 14.17 -1.05 -6.58
CA TYR A 107 15.56 -0.64 -6.41
C TYR A 107 16.36 -1.70 -5.64
N GLU A 108 17.68 -1.54 -5.56
CA GLU A 108 18.56 -2.40 -4.77
C GLU A 108 18.36 -2.15 -3.28
N SER A 109 17.45 -2.90 -2.68
CA SER A 109 17.08 -2.80 -1.27
C SER A 109 18.17 -3.38 -0.35
N GLN A 110 18.34 -2.79 0.83
CA GLN A 110 19.23 -3.29 1.88
C GLN A 110 18.50 -4.21 2.88
N VAL A 111 17.19 -4.39 2.74
CA VAL A 111 16.41 -5.32 3.57
C VAL A 111 16.95 -6.74 3.40
N PRO A 112 17.36 -7.42 4.49
CA PRO A 112 18.01 -8.72 4.41
C PRO A 112 17.25 -9.76 3.59
N GLU A 113 15.95 -9.88 3.80
CA GLU A 113 15.10 -10.85 3.09
C GLU A 113 14.99 -10.54 1.60
N VAL A 114 14.97 -9.27 1.22
CA VAL A 114 14.95 -8.84 -0.19
C VAL A 114 16.26 -9.21 -0.87
N LYS A 115 17.39 -9.02 -0.19
CA LYS A 115 18.73 -9.39 -0.70
C LYS A 115 18.90 -10.90 -0.81
N GLU A 116 18.58 -11.62 0.26
CA GLU A 116 18.75 -13.09 0.34
C GLU A 116 17.97 -13.80 -0.76
N HIS A 117 16.74 -13.36 -1.01
CA HIS A 117 15.86 -14.00 -1.98
C HIS A 117 15.89 -13.36 -3.38
N GLY A 118 16.64 -12.25 -3.56
CA GLY A 118 16.76 -11.56 -4.85
C GLY A 118 15.42 -10.99 -5.34
N THR A 119 14.58 -10.50 -4.41
CA THR A 119 13.23 -9.98 -4.73
C THR A 119 13.25 -8.49 -5.06
N TRP A 120 14.24 -8.03 -5.82
CA TRP A 120 14.35 -6.67 -6.32
C TRP A 120 14.77 -6.62 -7.78
N LYS A 121 14.43 -5.51 -8.43
CA LYS A 121 14.87 -5.18 -9.79
C LYS A 121 15.23 -3.70 -9.84
N LYS A 122 16.38 -3.35 -10.39
CA LYS A 122 16.77 -1.95 -10.53
C LYS A 122 15.93 -1.27 -11.60
N LYS A 123 14.76 -0.77 -11.22
CA LYS A 123 13.87 0.03 -12.09
C LYS A 123 14.25 1.50 -12.03
N TYR A 124 14.69 2.00 -10.85
CA TYR A 124 15.11 3.39 -10.63
C TYR A 124 16.13 3.53 -9.50
N ASP A 125 16.69 4.71 -9.36
CA ASP A 125 17.49 5.14 -8.21
C ASP A 125 16.61 5.98 -7.30
N PRO A 126 16.24 5.49 -6.10
CA PRO A 126 15.30 6.19 -5.23
C PRO A 126 15.85 7.50 -4.69
N LYS A 127 17.14 7.57 -4.33
CA LYS A 127 17.75 8.79 -3.81
C LYS A 127 17.74 9.91 -4.85
N LYS A 128 18.21 9.60 -6.05
CA LYS A 128 18.24 10.55 -7.15
C LYS A 128 16.83 11.05 -7.51
N MET A 129 15.86 10.14 -7.57
CA MET A 129 14.47 10.48 -7.89
C MET A 129 13.86 11.39 -6.83
N LEU A 130 14.03 11.07 -5.54
CA LEU A 130 13.54 11.87 -4.42
C LEU A 130 14.19 13.25 -4.37
N GLU A 131 15.54 13.34 -4.54
CA GLU A 131 16.25 14.62 -4.62
C GLU A 131 15.69 15.51 -5.73
N GLU A 132 15.48 14.97 -6.94
CA GLU A 132 14.94 15.72 -8.08
C GLU A 132 13.51 16.19 -7.82
N PHE A 133 12.64 15.37 -7.25
CA PHE A 133 11.25 15.71 -6.95
C PHE A 133 11.15 16.71 -5.80
N HIS A 134 11.83 16.48 -4.69
CA HIS A 134 11.83 17.37 -3.53
C HIS A 134 12.43 18.77 -3.86
N ALA A 135 13.47 18.83 -4.70
CA ALA A 135 14.02 20.11 -5.18
C ALA A 135 12.99 20.96 -5.93
N ASN A 136 11.91 20.35 -6.42
CA ASN A 136 10.78 21.00 -7.08
C ASN A 136 9.51 21.07 -6.20
N GLY A 137 9.61 20.80 -4.90
CA GLY A 137 8.49 20.88 -3.97
C GLY A 137 7.42 19.80 -4.17
N ILE A 138 7.78 18.69 -4.82
CA ILE A 138 6.86 17.57 -5.12
C ILE A 138 6.87 16.56 -3.98
N TYR A 139 5.69 16.27 -3.43
CA TYR A 139 5.46 15.26 -2.39
C TYR A 139 5.46 13.85 -3.01
N VAL A 140 6.16 12.91 -2.41
CA VAL A 140 6.34 11.57 -3.00
C VAL A 140 5.76 10.48 -2.09
N ILE A 141 4.69 9.86 -2.56
CA ILE A 141 4.00 8.75 -1.89
C ILE A 141 4.56 7.44 -2.42
N GLY A 142 5.16 6.64 -1.54
CA GLY A 142 5.67 5.32 -1.90
C GLY A 142 4.57 4.25 -1.84
N ARG A 143 4.17 3.68 -2.97
CA ARG A 143 3.20 2.58 -3.01
C ARG A 143 3.90 1.24 -2.79
N LEU A 144 3.41 0.50 -1.80
CA LEU A 144 3.94 -0.80 -1.40
C LEU A 144 2.85 -1.87 -1.46
N VAL A 145 2.92 -2.74 -2.47
CA VAL A 145 2.03 -3.90 -2.59
C VAL A 145 2.39 -4.92 -1.52
N VAL A 146 1.42 -5.32 -0.68
CA VAL A 146 1.67 -6.12 0.52
C VAL A 146 1.57 -7.62 0.24
N PHE A 147 0.38 -8.17 0.10
CA PHE A 147 0.18 -9.62 0.05
C PHE A 147 0.16 -10.22 -1.36
N LYS A 148 -0.11 -9.43 -2.40
CA LYS A 148 0.06 -9.87 -3.79
C LYS A 148 1.54 -9.87 -4.15
N ASP A 149 2.25 -10.92 -3.77
CA ASP A 149 3.70 -11.04 -3.96
C ASP A 149 4.06 -12.39 -4.59
N PRO A 150 4.03 -12.47 -5.92
CA PRO A 150 4.28 -13.72 -6.61
C PRO A 150 5.75 -14.18 -6.55
N VAL A 151 6.67 -13.31 -6.18
CA VAL A 151 8.10 -13.65 -6.11
C VAL A 151 8.47 -14.18 -4.73
N TYR A 152 8.21 -13.41 -3.68
CA TYR A 152 8.59 -13.81 -2.32
C TYR A 152 7.78 -15.02 -1.84
N SER A 153 6.49 -15.11 -2.20
CA SER A 153 5.65 -16.27 -1.89
C SER A 153 6.14 -17.60 -2.50
N GLN A 154 6.82 -17.54 -3.65
CA GLN A 154 7.45 -18.73 -4.26
C GLN A 154 8.81 -19.05 -3.61
N LYS A 155 9.54 -18.05 -3.11
CA LYS A 155 10.79 -18.24 -2.37
C LYS A 155 10.54 -18.73 -0.93
N ARG A 156 9.44 -18.28 -0.33
CA ARG A 156 8.98 -18.66 1.01
C ARG A 156 7.58 -19.28 0.93
N PRO A 157 7.48 -20.51 0.38
CA PRO A 157 6.21 -21.20 0.25
C PRO A 157 5.51 -21.48 1.59
N ASP A 158 6.27 -21.52 2.69
CA ASP A 158 5.75 -21.59 4.06
C ASP A 158 4.91 -20.36 4.45
N LEU A 159 5.22 -19.18 3.90
CA LEU A 159 4.50 -17.93 4.13
C LEU A 159 3.40 -17.64 3.10
N ALA A 160 3.24 -18.51 2.11
CA ALA A 160 2.29 -18.30 1.02
C ALA A 160 0.91 -18.88 1.34
N VAL A 161 -0.14 -18.32 0.73
CA VAL A 161 -1.49 -18.88 0.74
C VAL A 161 -1.50 -20.23 0.08
N LYS A 162 -2.13 -21.23 0.72
CA LYS A 162 -2.26 -22.59 0.22
C LYS A 162 -3.59 -22.80 -0.49
N SER A 163 -3.59 -23.70 -1.45
CA SER A 163 -4.80 -24.16 -2.10
C SER A 163 -5.33 -25.41 -1.42
N LYS A 164 -6.65 -25.53 -1.20
CA LYS A 164 -7.30 -26.76 -0.72
C LYS A 164 -7.04 -27.99 -1.59
N LYS A 165 -6.63 -27.76 -2.85
CA LYS A 165 -6.23 -28.84 -3.77
C LYS A 165 -4.75 -29.23 -3.66
N GLY A 166 -4.03 -28.59 -2.73
CA GLY A 166 -2.58 -28.76 -2.55
C GLY A 166 -1.77 -27.71 -3.32
N GLY A 167 -0.54 -27.46 -2.82
CA GLY A 167 0.37 -26.48 -3.38
C GLY A 167 0.00 -25.03 -3.06
N LEU A 168 0.61 -24.09 -3.76
CA LEU A 168 0.33 -22.65 -3.60
C LEU A 168 -0.96 -22.27 -4.32
N TRP A 169 -1.77 -21.48 -3.64
CA TRP A 169 -2.93 -20.87 -4.28
C TRP A 169 -2.49 -19.82 -5.32
N LYS A 170 -3.20 -19.75 -6.44
CA LYS A 170 -2.95 -18.82 -7.54
C LYS A 170 -4.22 -18.07 -7.90
N ASP A 171 -4.08 -16.75 -8.11
CA ASP A 171 -5.15 -15.92 -8.62
C ASP A 171 -5.46 -16.21 -10.10
N ARG A 172 -6.42 -15.47 -10.70
CA ARG A 172 -6.82 -15.63 -12.11
C ARG A 172 -5.66 -15.44 -13.10
N ASN A 173 -4.64 -14.67 -12.70
CA ASN A 173 -3.46 -14.41 -13.51
C ASN A 173 -2.34 -15.43 -13.27
N GLY A 174 -2.58 -16.44 -12.41
CA GLY A 174 -1.60 -17.43 -12.05
C GLY A 174 -0.58 -16.98 -11.01
N LEU A 175 -0.80 -15.81 -10.37
CA LEU A 175 0.10 -15.23 -9.39
C LEU A 175 -0.17 -15.78 -8.00
N THR A 176 0.89 -16.02 -7.23
CA THR A 176 0.83 -16.47 -5.84
C THR A 176 0.84 -15.30 -4.87
N TRP A 177 0.31 -15.52 -3.68
CA TRP A 177 0.12 -14.48 -2.67
C TRP A 177 0.71 -14.91 -1.32
N LEU A 178 1.20 -13.95 -0.55
CA LEU A 178 1.58 -14.14 0.84
C LEU A 178 0.33 -14.28 1.72
N ASN A 179 0.44 -15.09 2.77
CA ASN A 179 -0.66 -15.32 3.70
C ASN A 179 -0.73 -14.20 4.74
N PRO A 180 -1.81 -13.40 4.76
CA PRO A 180 -2.00 -12.31 5.72
C PRO A 180 -2.03 -12.75 7.20
N TYR A 181 -2.25 -14.03 7.50
CA TYR A 181 -2.21 -14.54 8.87
C TYR A 181 -0.80 -14.89 9.36
N GLN A 182 0.20 -14.91 8.49
CA GLN A 182 1.58 -15.14 8.88
C GLN A 182 2.24 -13.82 9.27
N LYS A 183 2.67 -13.71 10.52
CA LYS A 183 3.26 -12.48 11.07
C LYS A 183 4.54 -12.05 10.32
N GLU A 184 5.33 -13.01 9.89
CA GLU A 184 6.57 -12.80 9.15
C GLU A 184 6.33 -12.03 7.83
N THR A 185 5.15 -12.18 7.21
CA THR A 185 4.79 -11.41 6.00
C THR A 185 4.61 -9.93 6.30
N TRP A 186 4.10 -9.60 7.49
CA TRP A 186 3.97 -8.20 7.94
C TRP A 186 5.34 -7.61 8.27
N GLU A 187 6.18 -8.38 8.98
CA GLU A 187 7.54 -7.96 9.35
C GLU A 187 8.39 -7.68 8.11
N TYR A 188 8.30 -8.53 7.09
CA TYR A 188 8.93 -8.32 5.79
C TYR A 188 8.47 -7.00 5.14
N THR A 189 7.15 -6.79 5.06
CA THR A 189 6.57 -5.58 4.48
C THR A 189 6.98 -4.32 5.26
N VAL A 190 6.93 -4.37 6.59
CA VAL A 190 7.31 -3.24 7.46
C VAL A 190 8.79 -2.88 7.32
N LYS A 191 9.69 -3.85 7.12
CA LYS A 191 11.12 -3.58 6.87
C LYS A 191 11.30 -2.80 5.56
N ILE A 192 10.61 -3.16 4.49
CA ILE A 192 10.65 -2.43 3.22
C ILE A 192 10.07 -1.02 3.39
N ALA A 193 8.97 -0.87 4.13
CA ALA A 193 8.37 0.44 4.39
C ALA A 193 9.32 1.35 5.18
N LYS A 194 9.99 0.82 6.22
CA LYS A 194 10.98 1.57 6.99
C LYS A 194 12.15 2.03 6.14
N GLU A 195 12.70 1.14 5.31
CA GLU A 195 13.76 1.51 4.37
C GLU A 195 13.32 2.64 3.43
N ALA A 196 12.10 2.59 2.91
CA ALA A 196 11.58 3.63 2.04
C ALA A 196 11.46 4.99 2.76
N VAL A 197 11.00 5.01 4.02
CA VAL A 197 10.99 6.23 4.84
C VAL A 197 12.42 6.76 5.07
N GLU A 198 13.37 5.89 5.38
CA GLU A 198 14.79 6.27 5.54
C GLU A 198 15.42 6.79 4.24
N LEU A 199 14.94 6.35 3.08
CA LEU A 199 15.34 6.85 1.77
C LEU A 199 14.77 8.24 1.46
N GLY A 200 13.69 8.65 2.16
CA GLY A 200 13.06 9.97 2.04
C GLY A 200 11.71 10.01 1.36
N PHE A 201 11.00 8.89 1.21
CA PHE A 201 9.58 8.94 0.82
C PHE A 201 8.76 9.65 1.90
N ASP A 202 7.90 10.56 1.51
CA ASP A 202 7.11 11.39 2.42
C ASP A 202 5.95 10.63 3.06
N GLU A 203 5.40 9.65 2.35
CA GLU A 203 4.26 8.84 2.77
C GLU A 203 4.39 7.41 2.23
N ILE A 204 3.86 6.43 2.96
CA ILE A 204 3.75 5.05 2.50
C ILE A 204 2.30 4.67 2.30
N GLN A 205 1.93 4.31 1.08
CA GLN A 205 0.63 3.77 0.72
C GLN A 205 0.71 2.25 0.64
N PHE A 206 0.14 1.56 1.62
CA PHE A 206 0.00 0.10 1.56
C PHE A 206 -1.15 -0.28 0.65
N ASP A 207 -0.87 -1.13 -0.33
CA ASP A 207 -1.86 -1.66 -1.26
C ASP A 207 -1.94 -3.18 -1.18
N TYR A 208 -3.03 -3.78 -1.65
CA TYR A 208 -3.29 -5.23 -1.58
C TYR A 208 -3.20 -5.79 -0.14
N VAL A 209 -3.66 -5.00 0.85
CA VAL A 209 -3.79 -5.42 2.26
C VAL A 209 -5.09 -6.23 2.42
N ARG A 210 -5.16 -7.34 1.70
CA ARG A 210 -6.34 -8.21 1.62
C ARG A 210 -6.00 -9.58 1.05
N PHE A 211 -6.90 -10.54 1.21
CA PHE A 211 -6.91 -11.72 0.35
C PHE A 211 -7.41 -11.35 -1.06
N ASP A 212 -7.13 -12.21 -2.03
CA ASP A 212 -7.75 -12.04 -3.34
C ASP A 212 -9.27 -12.25 -3.27
N SER A 213 -10.03 -11.40 -4.00
CA SER A 213 -11.49 -11.41 -3.99
C SER A 213 -12.11 -12.70 -4.54
N ASP A 214 -11.39 -13.38 -5.43
CA ASP A 214 -11.87 -14.58 -6.11
C ASP A 214 -11.54 -15.89 -5.38
N SER A 215 -10.94 -15.79 -4.19
CA SER A 215 -10.43 -16.93 -3.44
C SER A 215 -11.44 -17.59 -2.52
N LYS A 216 -12.66 -17.08 -2.41
CA LYS A 216 -13.67 -17.57 -1.47
C LYS A 216 -13.89 -19.09 -1.59
N GLY A 217 -13.55 -19.82 -0.53
CA GLY A 217 -13.69 -21.28 -0.46
C GLY A 217 -12.60 -22.08 -1.21
N LEU A 218 -11.62 -21.46 -1.83
CA LEU A 218 -10.53 -22.10 -2.58
C LEU A 218 -9.19 -22.11 -1.84
N MET A 219 -9.03 -21.21 -0.86
CA MET A 219 -7.85 -21.12 0.01
C MET A 219 -8.02 -22.01 1.24
N ASP A 220 -6.89 -22.50 1.76
CA ASP A 220 -6.76 -23.21 3.03
C ASP A 220 -6.12 -22.30 4.07
#